data_43f0b9105b1288978ebcd6e3201b922c
#
_entry.id   43f0b9105b1288978ebcd6e3201b922c
#
_cell.length_a   1.000
_cell.length_b   1.000
_cell.length_c   1.000
_cell.angle_alpha   90.00
_cell.angle_beta   90.00
_cell.angle_gamma   90.00
#
_symmetry.space_group_name_H-M   'P 1'
#
loop_
_entity.id
_entity.type
_entity.pdbx_description
1 polymer ?
#
loop_
_entity_poly.entity_id
_entity_poly.type
_entity_poly.pdbx_seq_one_letter_code
_entity_poly.pdbx_strand_id
1 'polypeptide(L)'
;MSTRVDYVSVRVPRYDQSGVLKWVEYLYVVIMLAVLTQGPVLKIWEGSGQSGSTILETTKYSTYLLFQLPAVVLLARRGVSQNMLRGPVGVLLGFCTWMLLSTGWATASSYSLVASVSLFITCLAGLYVARSFTLLQQLTLFLVAMQPGLVVSWYAVRNNWSGAVNFDENYWIGIYFNRNSFAPPAALGFLAAGALAWILIVRRPRFWAPLTVVLTDVMLLDLGLLIRSNSSTSIGAIGLFIFVWAFWTLVRQVQRKKLISARQMLQTVYPLFLFVMILLTWIGFKFQKYLFSFFNNKLDFSGRTMLWRFSWDGFLDKPILGWGWFSAWNTPNFFHEREFWWAISNTTWSHSAIMDVLLGGGVVGAGLLVLAILWSGARQLERVQTQNAGQWTFAATWFVLAASTQESFIVGNHFMWLLLVAAMSGSRDDKVRKV
;
A
#
# COMPACT_ATOMS: atom_id res chain seq x y z
N MET A 1 27.16 0.41 39.76
CA MET A 1 26.94 -0.94 39.26
C MET A 1 26.29 -0.82 37.90
N SER A 2 27.09 -0.99 36.84
CA SER A 2 26.65 -0.92 35.43
C SER A 2 26.37 -2.34 34.99
N THR A 3 25.09 -2.72 34.82
CA THR A 3 24.70 -3.98 34.23
C THR A 3 24.90 -3.91 32.70
N ARG A 4 26.01 -4.44 32.22
CA ARG A 4 26.19 -4.76 30.79
C ARG A 4 25.15 -5.83 30.41
N VAL A 5 24.18 -5.43 29.61
CA VAL A 5 23.31 -6.40 28.92
C VAL A 5 24.10 -6.89 27.72
N ASP A 6 24.65 -8.09 27.79
CA ASP A 6 25.26 -8.77 26.66
C ASP A 6 24.18 -9.13 25.64
N TYR A 7 24.13 -8.37 24.57
CA TYR A 7 23.30 -8.73 23.41
C TYR A 7 23.96 -9.87 22.65
N VAL A 8 23.41 -11.07 22.78
CA VAL A 8 23.75 -12.21 21.92
C VAL A 8 23.49 -11.79 20.48
N SER A 9 24.57 -11.59 19.74
CA SER A 9 24.52 -11.34 18.29
C SER A 9 24.07 -12.61 17.57
N VAL A 10 22.77 -12.74 17.32
CA VAL A 10 22.28 -13.76 16.41
C VAL A 10 22.79 -13.38 15.03
N ARG A 11 23.91 -14.00 14.61
CA ARG A 11 24.38 -13.95 13.21
C ARG A 11 23.28 -14.52 12.33
N VAL A 12 22.49 -13.67 11.71
CA VAL A 12 21.61 -14.07 10.61
C VAL A 12 22.55 -14.57 9.49
N PRO A 13 22.40 -15.81 9.00
CA PRO A 13 23.26 -16.33 7.94
C PRO A 13 23.31 -15.32 6.79
N ARG A 14 24.52 -14.88 6.39
CA ARG A 14 24.72 -14.16 5.14
C ARG A 14 24.40 -15.17 4.04
N TYR A 15 23.23 -15.06 3.46
CA TYR A 15 22.89 -15.80 2.25
C TYR A 15 23.64 -15.13 1.11
N ASP A 16 24.87 -15.57 0.90
CA ASP A 16 25.71 -15.12 -0.23
C ASP A 16 25.30 -15.95 -1.44
N GLN A 17 24.29 -15.43 -2.17
CA GLN A 17 23.85 -16.06 -3.41
C GLN A 17 24.88 -15.77 -4.50
N SER A 18 25.16 -16.76 -5.34
CA SER A 18 25.89 -16.58 -6.58
C SER A 18 25.26 -15.44 -7.41
N GLY A 19 26.04 -14.68 -8.16
CA GLY A 19 25.56 -13.51 -8.88
C GLY A 19 24.31 -13.76 -9.74
N VAL A 20 24.21 -14.93 -10.37
CA VAL A 20 23.06 -15.34 -11.21
C VAL A 20 21.78 -15.52 -10.41
N LEU A 21 21.82 -16.25 -9.28
CA LEU A 21 20.64 -16.47 -8.43
C LEU A 21 20.07 -15.15 -7.88
N LYS A 22 20.93 -14.18 -7.62
CA LYS A 22 20.49 -12.86 -7.18
C LYS A 22 19.71 -12.13 -8.28
N TRP A 23 20.15 -12.17 -9.52
CA TRP A 23 19.44 -11.58 -10.64
C TRP A 23 18.10 -12.26 -10.91
N VAL A 24 18.04 -13.58 -10.81
CA VAL A 24 16.79 -14.34 -10.89
C VAL A 24 15.81 -13.89 -9.81
N GLU A 25 16.29 -13.71 -8.59
CA GLU A 25 15.46 -13.20 -7.48
C GLU A 25 14.94 -11.79 -7.74
N TYR A 26 15.76 -10.86 -8.25
CA TYR A 26 15.32 -9.52 -8.63
C TYR A 26 14.24 -9.57 -9.72
N LEU A 27 14.49 -10.32 -10.78
CA LEU A 27 13.53 -10.47 -11.88
C LEU A 27 12.21 -11.06 -11.38
N TYR A 28 12.27 -12.07 -10.54
CA TYR A 28 11.09 -12.67 -9.92
C TYR A 28 10.27 -11.60 -9.14
N VAL A 29 10.93 -10.80 -8.30
CA VAL A 29 10.23 -9.78 -7.50
C VAL A 29 9.64 -8.68 -8.39
N VAL A 30 10.33 -8.27 -9.45
CA VAL A 30 9.79 -7.31 -10.43
C VAL A 30 8.52 -7.88 -11.07
N ILE A 31 8.53 -9.13 -11.52
CA ILE A 31 7.36 -9.78 -12.12
C ILE A 31 6.22 -9.89 -11.11
N MET A 32 6.49 -10.35 -9.89
CA MET A 32 5.49 -10.43 -8.82
C MET A 32 4.84 -9.07 -8.55
N LEU A 33 5.63 -8.01 -8.41
CA LEU A 33 5.12 -6.66 -8.16
C LEU A 33 4.31 -6.13 -9.37
N ALA A 34 4.79 -6.35 -10.61
CA ALA A 34 4.08 -5.95 -11.82
C ALA A 34 2.72 -6.66 -11.93
N VAL A 35 2.65 -7.96 -11.62
CA VAL A 35 1.41 -8.73 -11.55
C VAL A 35 0.45 -8.14 -10.51
N LEU A 36 0.96 -7.75 -9.35
CA LEU A 36 0.15 -7.16 -8.27
C LEU A 36 -0.35 -5.74 -8.56
N THR A 37 0.13 -5.07 -9.63
CA THR A 37 -0.50 -3.84 -10.13
C THR A 37 -1.84 -4.08 -10.81
N GLN A 38 -2.16 -5.33 -11.11
CA GLN A 38 -3.37 -5.86 -11.75
C GLN A 38 -3.51 -5.54 -13.26
N GLY A 39 -3.07 -4.38 -13.74
CA GLY A 39 -3.24 -3.98 -15.15
C GLY A 39 -2.75 -4.99 -16.18
N PRO A 40 -1.49 -5.46 -16.14
CA PRO A 40 -0.97 -6.44 -17.09
C PRO A 40 -1.76 -7.76 -17.12
N VAL A 41 -2.22 -8.22 -15.94
CA VAL A 41 -2.96 -9.49 -15.81
C VAL A 41 -4.39 -9.34 -16.33
N LEU A 42 -5.05 -8.23 -16.03
CA LEU A 42 -6.42 -7.98 -16.48
C LEU A 42 -6.53 -8.02 -18.01
N LYS A 43 -5.61 -7.39 -18.75
CA LYS A 43 -5.65 -7.39 -20.21
C LYS A 43 -5.43 -8.76 -20.84
N ILE A 44 -4.61 -9.60 -20.23
CA ILE A 44 -4.43 -11.00 -20.68
C ILE A 44 -5.74 -11.78 -20.55
N TRP A 45 -6.49 -11.58 -19.44
CA TRP A 45 -7.73 -12.31 -19.17
C TRP A 45 -8.95 -11.74 -19.87
N GLU A 46 -9.10 -10.41 -19.99
CA GLU A 46 -10.20 -9.77 -20.75
C GLU A 46 -10.16 -10.12 -22.23
N GLY A 47 -8.97 -10.31 -22.81
CA GLY A 47 -8.81 -10.77 -24.19
C GLY A 47 -9.44 -12.14 -24.48
N SER A 48 -9.78 -12.91 -23.43
CA SER A 48 -10.46 -14.21 -23.56
C SER A 48 -12.01 -14.12 -23.67
N GLY A 49 -12.59 -12.92 -23.66
CA GLY A 49 -14.04 -12.72 -23.87
C GLY A 49 -14.95 -13.16 -22.72
N GLN A 50 -14.41 -13.52 -21.57
CA GLN A 50 -15.17 -14.02 -20.41
C GLN A 50 -15.31 -12.97 -19.31
N SER A 51 -15.97 -11.88 -19.59
CA SER A 51 -16.39 -10.91 -18.58
C SER A 51 -17.53 -11.48 -17.73
N GLY A 52 -17.33 -11.64 -16.42
CA GLY A 52 -18.43 -11.86 -15.45
C GLY A 52 -18.66 -13.29 -14.96
N SER A 53 -17.77 -14.27 -15.16
CA SER A 53 -17.96 -15.62 -14.61
C SER A 53 -17.18 -15.84 -13.31
N THR A 54 -17.75 -16.64 -12.39
CA THR A 54 -17.11 -17.10 -11.15
C THR A 54 -15.76 -17.79 -11.41
N ILE A 55 -15.61 -18.42 -12.58
CA ILE A 55 -14.38 -19.07 -13.05
C ILE A 55 -13.27 -18.03 -13.26
N LEU A 56 -13.60 -16.85 -13.81
CA LEU A 56 -12.63 -15.77 -14.03
C LEU A 56 -12.07 -15.25 -12.72
N GLU A 57 -12.87 -15.09 -11.69
CA GLU A 57 -12.40 -14.64 -10.37
C GLU A 57 -11.48 -15.67 -9.72
N THR A 58 -11.84 -16.96 -9.73
CA THR A 58 -11.02 -18.03 -9.18
C THR A 58 -9.67 -18.12 -9.88
N THR A 59 -9.65 -18.02 -11.21
CA THR A 59 -8.44 -18.06 -12.02
C THR A 59 -7.56 -16.83 -11.75
N LYS A 60 -8.18 -15.66 -11.60
CA LYS A 60 -7.50 -14.42 -11.22
C LYS A 60 -6.81 -14.53 -9.87
N TYR A 61 -7.52 -14.99 -8.84
CA TYR A 61 -6.94 -15.18 -7.50
C TYR A 61 -5.82 -16.22 -7.50
N SER A 62 -6.01 -17.34 -8.22
CA SER A 62 -4.98 -18.39 -8.35
C SER A 62 -3.70 -17.86 -9.00
N THR A 63 -3.83 -17.03 -10.04
CA THR A 63 -2.68 -16.38 -10.69
C THR A 63 -1.89 -15.52 -9.71
N TYR A 64 -2.56 -14.63 -8.98
CA TYR A 64 -1.87 -13.78 -8.00
C TYR A 64 -1.19 -14.59 -6.90
N LEU A 65 -1.83 -15.64 -6.40
CA LEU A 65 -1.25 -16.53 -5.39
C LEU A 65 -0.01 -17.24 -5.92
N LEU A 66 -0.06 -17.77 -7.14
CA LEU A 66 1.07 -18.45 -7.77
C LEU A 66 2.33 -17.57 -7.80
N PHE A 67 2.19 -16.29 -8.14
CA PHE A 67 3.31 -15.35 -8.16
C PHE A 67 3.80 -14.94 -6.76
N GLN A 68 3.00 -15.07 -5.71
CA GLN A 68 3.39 -14.69 -4.35
C GLN A 68 3.96 -15.86 -3.52
N LEU A 69 3.57 -17.10 -3.82
CA LEU A 69 4.02 -18.27 -3.07
C LEU A 69 5.56 -18.43 -2.99
N PRO A 70 6.36 -18.20 -4.05
CA PRO A 70 7.81 -18.28 -3.93
C PRO A 70 8.38 -17.27 -2.92
N ALA A 71 7.78 -16.06 -2.78
CA ALA A 71 8.18 -15.09 -1.76
C ALA A 71 7.96 -15.62 -0.33
N VAL A 72 6.84 -16.31 -0.10
CA VAL A 72 6.53 -16.95 1.18
C VAL A 72 7.54 -18.06 1.50
N VAL A 73 7.85 -18.91 0.52
CA VAL A 73 8.87 -19.97 0.67
C VAL A 73 10.25 -19.39 0.96
N LEU A 74 10.65 -18.34 0.24
CA LEU A 74 11.93 -17.67 0.46
C LEU A 74 11.97 -16.96 1.82
N LEU A 75 10.87 -16.36 2.27
CA LEU A 75 10.77 -15.78 3.60
C LEU A 75 10.93 -16.87 4.68
N ALA A 76 10.24 -18.01 4.54
CA ALA A 76 10.35 -19.14 5.47
C ALA A 76 11.78 -19.68 5.56
N ARG A 77 12.46 -19.86 4.41
CA ARG A 77 13.87 -20.29 4.36
C ARG A 77 14.83 -19.31 5.02
N ARG A 78 14.56 -17.99 4.92
CA ARG A 78 15.38 -16.94 5.56
C ARG A 78 15.08 -16.77 7.05
N GLY A 79 14.02 -17.40 7.51
CA GLY A 79 13.51 -17.36 8.88
C GLY A 79 12.95 -15.98 9.27
N VAL A 80 11.97 -15.95 10.11
CA VAL A 80 11.43 -14.74 10.74
C VAL A 80 12.01 -14.66 12.15
N SER A 81 12.73 -13.58 12.49
CA SER A 81 13.31 -13.46 13.84
C SER A 81 12.21 -13.20 14.87
N GLN A 82 12.33 -13.79 16.05
CA GLN A 82 11.39 -13.54 17.16
C GLN A 82 11.24 -12.04 17.50
N ASN A 83 12.33 -11.27 17.41
CA ASN A 83 12.28 -9.81 17.64
C ASN A 83 11.42 -9.05 16.63
N MET A 84 11.24 -9.60 15.45
CA MET A 84 10.35 -9.03 14.43
C MET A 84 8.88 -9.28 14.80
N LEU A 85 8.58 -10.47 15.31
CA LEU A 85 7.23 -10.85 15.76
C LEU A 85 6.79 -10.12 17.04
N ARG A 86 7.74 -9.69 17.87
CA ARG A 86 7.47 -8.92 19.10
C ARG A 86 7.27 -7.41 18.85
N GLY A 87 6.99 -7.01 17.62
CA GLY A 87 6.85 -5.61 17.23
C GLY A 87 5.59 -5.35 16.40
N PRO A 88 5.53 -4.20 15.72
CA PRO A 88 4.39 -3.85 14.86
C PRO A 88 4.09 -4.90 13.80
N VAL A 89 5.09 -5.64 13.33
CA VAL A 89 4.93 -6.76 12.40
C VAL A 89 4.12 -7.89 13.03
N GLY A 90 4.34 -8.22 14.31
CA GLY A 90 3.55 -9.24 15.00
C GLY A 90 2.07 -8.84 15.13
N VAL A 91 1.79 -7.57 15.41
CA VAL A 91 0.42 -7.03 15.46
C VAL A 91 -0.21 -7.06 14.06
N LEU A 92 0.56 -6.73 13.01
CA LEU A 92 0.09 -6.79 11.64
C LEU A 92 -0.25 -8.22 11.20
N LEU A 93 0.58 -9.20 11.58
CA LEU A 93 0.26 -10.62 11.38
C LEU A 93 -0.95 -11.03 12.21
N GLY A 94 -1.12 -10.50 13.43
CA GLY A 94 -2.32 -10.67 14.25
C GLY A 94 -3.57 -10.15 13.54
N PHE A 95 -3.49 -8.98 12.87
CA PHE A 95 -4.56 -8.45 12.03
C PHE A 95 -4.91 -9.43 10.88
N CYS A 96 -3.91 -9.89 10.13
CA CYS A 96 -4.15 -10.84 9.05
C CYS A 96 -4.74 -12.16 9.56
N THR A 97 -4.26 -12.65 10.72
CA THR A 97 -4.79 -13.86 11.38
C THR A 97 -6.25 -13.63 11.83
N TRP A 98 -6.57 -12.45 12.38
CA TRP A 98 -7.93 -12.10 12.74
C TRP A 98 -8.88 -12.14 11.54
N MET A 99 -8.43 -11.55 10.41
CA MET A 99 -9.21 -11.60 9.17
C MET A 99 -9.39 -13.05 8.67
N LEU A 100 -8.39 -13.90 8.82
CA LEU A 100 -8.51 -15.32 8.49
C LEU A 100 -9.48 -16.05 9.43
N LEU A 101 -9.41 -15.82 10.73
CA LEU A 101 -10.33 -16.39 11.71
C LEU A 101 -11.77 -15.93 11.48
N SER A 102 -11.96 -14.72 10.92
CA SER A 102 -13.28 -14.18 10.62
C SER A 102 -14.10 -15.03 9.64
N THR A 103 -13.43 -15.90 8.89
CA THR A 103 -14.07 -16.91 8.03
C THR A 103 -15.01 -17.85 8.82
N GLY A 104 -14.71 -18.09 10.11
CA GLY A 104 -15.49 -19.00 10.96
C GLY A 104 -16.89 -18.51 11.30
N TRP A 105 -17.15 -17.19 11.21
CA TRP A 105 -18.48 -16.60 11.42
C TRP A 105 -19.02 -15.86 10.20
N ALA A 106 -18.28 -15.92 9.08
CA ALA A 106 -18.67 -15.28 7.84
C ALA A 106 -19.84 -16.02 7.17
N THR A 107 -20.87 -15.28 6.75
CA THR A 107 -22.00 -15.87 6.00
C THR A 107 -21.54 -16.38 4.63
N ALA A 108 -20.71 -15.60 3.92
CA ALA A 108 -20.05 -16.01 2.67
C ALA A 108 -18.65 -16.55 2.98
N SER A 109 -18.54 -17.69 3.69
CA SER A 109 -17.29 -18.21 4.24
C SER A 109 -16.23 -18.54 3.20
N SER A 110 -16.60 -19.09 2.04
CA SER A 110 -15.66 -19.37 0.94
C SER A 110 -15.01 -18.10 0.38
N TYR A 111 -15.79 -17.06 0.19
CA TYR A 111 -15.30 -15.75 -0.25
C TYR A 111 -14.37 -15.12 0.81
N SER A 112 -14.78 -15.14 2.04
CA SER A 112 -13.99 -14.65 3.17
C SER A 112 -12.66 -15.39 3.31
N LEU A 113 -12.65 -16.70 3.11
CA LEU A 113 -11.43 -17.52 3.15
C LEU A 113 -10.45 -17.11 2.06
N VAL A 114 -10.89 -17.04 0.81
CA VAL A 114 -10.04 -16.66 -0.32
C VAL A 114 -9.47 -15.25 -0.14
N ALA A 115 -10.30 -14.29 0.25
CA ALA A 115 -9.89 -12.92 0.49
C ALA A 115 -8.88 -12.81 1.65
N SER A 116 -9.12 -13.53 2.76
CA SER A 116 -8.25 -13.51 3.94
C SER A 116 -6.92 -14.19 3.70
N VAL A 117 -6.90 -15.34 3.01
CA VAL A 117 -5.67 -16.03 2.60
C VAL A 117 -4.85 -15.14 1.67
N SER A 118 -5.50 -14.49 0.70
CA SER A 118 -4.83 -13.55 -0.22
C SER A 118 -4.22 -12.36 0.54
N LEU A 119 -4.95 -11.79 1.51
CA LEU A 119 -4.45 -10.71 2.37
C LEU A 119 -3.21 -11.15 3.15
N PHE A 120 -3.25 -12.35 3.75
CA PHE A 120 -2.17 -12.91 4.55
C PHE A 120 -0.93 -13.21 3.70
N ILE A 121 -1.09 -13.84 2.54
CA ILE A 121 0.02 -14.18 1.63
C ILE A 121 0.67 -12.89 1.10
N THR A 122 -0.11 -11.87 0.73
CA THR A 122 0.44 -10.59 0.30
C THR A 122 1.18 -9.88 1.44
N CYS A 123 0.71 -10.01 2.68
CA CYS A 123 1.45 -9.55 3.86
C CYS A 123 2.82 -10.24 3.97
N LEU A 124 2.86 -11.58 3.86
CA LEU A 124 4.11 -12.33 3.89
C LEU A 124 5.06 -11.95 2.74
N ALA A 125 4.54 -11.70 1.54
CA ALA A 125 5.32 -11.20 0.41
C ALA A 125 5.91 -9.82 0.68
N GLY A 126 5.16 -8.91 1.32
CA GLY A 126 5.65 -7.61 1.78
C GLY A 126 6.78 -7.73 2.82
N LEU A 127 6.62 -8.64 3.78
CA LEU A 127 7.67 -8.96 4.76
C LEU A 127 8.92 -9.52 4.10
N TYR A 128 8.77 -10.37 3.07
CA TYR A 128 9.88 -10.89 2.29
C TYR A 128 10.65 -9.76 1.61
N VAL A 129 9.96 -8.82 0.94
CA VAL A 129 10.58 -7.66 0.28
C VAL A 129 11.33 -6.80 1.30
N ALA A 130 10.69 -6.45 2.42
CA ALA A 130 11.30 -5.66 3.49
C ALA A 130 12.58 -6.29 4.05
N ARG A 131 12.59 -7.62 4.20
CA ARG A 131 13.69 -8.34 4.82
C ARG A 131 14.85 -8.63 3.86
N SER A 132 14.53 -8.85 2.61
CA SER A 132 15.50 -9.33 1.61
C SER A 132 16.26 -8.20 0.94
N PHE A 133 15.64 -7.04 0.80
CA PHE A 133 16.17 -5.94 0.00
C PHE A 133 16.47 -4.69 0.82
N THR A 134 17.56 -4.02 0.47
CA THR A 134 17.90 -2.68 0.98
C THR A 134 16.89 -1.66 0.47
N LEU A 135 16.81 -0.48 1.08
CA LEU A 135 15.90 0.57 0.61
C LEU A 135 16.13 0.91 -0.88
N LEU A 136 17.40 1.06 -1.28
CA LEU A 136 17.75 1.37 -2.67
C LEU A 136 17.23 0.28 -3.63
N GLN A 137 17.38 -0.99 -3.25
CA GLN A 137 16.87 -2.12 -4.01
C GLN A 137 15.35 -2.13 -4.06
N GLN A 138 14.67 -1.88 -2.94
CA GLN A 138 13.20 -1.79 -2.89
C GLN A 138 12.68 -0.69 -3.82
N LEU A 139 13.25 0.51 -3.75
CA LEU A 139 12.89 1.62 -4.64
C LEU A 139 13.07 1.26 -6.12
N THR A 140 14.20 0.64 -6.46
CA THR A 140 14.47 0.18 -7.83
C THR A 140 13.47 -0.89 -8.28
N LEU A 141 13.17 -1.88 -7.42
CA LEU A 141 12.22 -2.95 -7.70
C LEU A 141 10.80 -2.40 -7.92
N PHE A 142 10.34 -1.48 -7.06
CA PHE A 142 9.03 -0.84 -7.24
C PHE A 142 9.00 -0.01 -8.53
N LEU A 143 10.02 0.83 -8.77
CA LEU A 143 10.08 1.64 -9.99
C LEU A 143 10.00 0.75 -11.24
N VAL A 144 10.90 -0.24 -11.36
CA VAL A 144 10.98 -1.11 -12.54
C VAL A 144 9.70 -1.93 -12.72
N ALA A 145 9.07 -2.37 -11.63
CA ALA A 145 7.85 -3.16 -11.69
C ALA A 145 6.62 -2.36 -12.15
N MET A 146 6.58 -1.03 -11.89
CA MET A 146 5.46 -0.19 -12.35
C MET A 146 5.54 0.10 -13.86
N GLN A 147 6.76 0.22 -14.42
CA GLN A 147 6.95 0.71 -15.79
C GLN A 147 6.29 -0.13 -16.89
N PRO A 148 6.31 -1.48 -16.91
CA PRO A 148 5.69 -2.24 -17.98
C PRO A 148 4.20 -1.91 -18.16
N GLY A 149 3.44 -1.86 -17.07
CA GLY A 149 2.03 -1.50 -17.11
C GLY A 149 1.77 -0.07 -17.58
N LEU A 150 2.62 0.87 -17.15
CA LEU A 150 2.50 2.29 -17.50
C LEU A 150 2.88 2.54 -18.98
N VAL A 151 3.96 1.94 -19.46
CA VAL A 151 4.39 2.05 -20.87
C VAL A 151 3.36 1.44 -21.81
N VAL A 152 2.84 0.24 -21.49
CA VAL A 152 1.78 -0.40 -22.28
C VAL A 152 0.50 0.44 -22.23
N SER A 153 0.16 1.05 -21.10
CA SER A 153 -1.01 1.94 -21.01
C SER A 153 -0.84 3.19 -21.87
N TRP A 154 0.32 3.80 -21.87
CA TRP A 154 0.64 4.92 -22.75
C TRP A 154 0.49 4.52 -24.23
N TYR A 155 1.04 3.35 -24.61
CA TYR A 155 0.92 2.81 -25.95
C TYR A 155 -0.54 2.51 -26.33
N ALA A 156 -1.33 1.90 -25.42
CA ALA A 156 -2.74 1.60 -25.61
C ALA A 156 -3.56 2.86 -25.90
N VAL A 157 -3.32 3.93 -25.16
CA VAL A 157 -3.98 5.23 -25.39
C VAL A 157 -3.59 5.83 -26.74
N ARG A 158 -2.30 5.80 -27.08
CA ARG A 158 -1.80 6.34 -28.37
C ARG A 158 -2.33 5.60 -29.59
N ASN A 159 -2.60 4.31 -29.47
CA ASN A 159 -3.12 3.48 -30.53
C ASN A 159 -4.64 3.26 -30.43
N ASN A 160 -5.34 4.08 -29.63
CA ASN A 160 -6.80 4.06 -29.48
C ASN A 160 -7.36 2.67 -29.14
N TRP A 161 -6.69 1.91 -28.26
CA TRP A 161 -7.24 0.65 -27.78
C TRP A 161 -8.57 0.88 -27.07
N SER A 162 -9.54 0.02 -27.36
CA SER A 162 -10.86 0.10 -26.72
C SER A 162 -10.75 0.10 -25.20
N GLY A 163 -11.42 1.04 -24.53
CA GLY A 163 -11.41 1.21 -23.08
C GLY A 163 -10.15 1.82 -22.48
N ALA A 164 -9.12 2.19 -23.29
CA ALA A 164 -7.93 2.83 -22.77
C ALA A 164 -8.15 4.28 -22.31
N VAL A 165 -9.18 4.93 -22.85
CA VAL A 165 -9.62 6.29 -22.50
C VAL A 165 -11.11 6.27 -22.21
N ASN A 166 -11.52 6.92 -21.13
CA ASN A 166 -12.93 7.28 -20.94
C ASN A 166 -13.16 8.63 -21.63
N PHE A 167 -13.86 8.60 -22.77
CA PHE A 167 -14.11 9.80 -23.57
C PHE A 167 -15.14 10.73 -22.95
N ASP A 168 -16.10 10.21 -22.17
CA ASP A 168 -17.17 11.01 -21.57
C ASP A 168 -16.63 11.94 -20.49
N GLU A 169 -15.66 11.45 -19.70
CA GLU A 169 -15.04 12.22 -18.60
C GLU A 169 -13.59 12.63 -18.91
N ASN A 170 -13.09 12.32 -20.10
CA ASN A 170 -11.77 12.69 -20.63
C ASN A 170 -10.61 12.33 -19.71
N TYR A 171 -10.53 11.07 -19.24
CA TYR A 171 -9.41 10.55 -18.47
C TYR A 171 -8.86 9.23 -19.02
N TRP A 172 -7.59 8.97 -18.71
CA TRP A 172 -6.90 7.76 -19.16
C TRP A 172 -7.05 6.64 -18.13
N ILE A 173 -7.27 5.43 -18.66
CA ILE A 173 -7.37 4.17 -17.91
C ILE A 173 -6.20 3.25 -18.29
N GLY A 174 -5.75 3.32 -19.55
CA GLY A 174 -4.73 2.43 -20.09
C GLY A 174 -5.19 0.98 -20.15
N ILE A 175 -4.37 0.08 -19.63
CA ILE A 175 -4.67 -1.35 -19.53
C ILE A 175 -5.27 -1.77 -18.18
N TYR A 176 -5.61 -0.81 -17.33
CA TYR A 176 -6.16 -1.05 -16.00
C TYR A 176 -7.68 -1.06 -16.04
N PHE A 177 -8.30 -1.50 -14.95
CA PHE A 177 -9.75 -1.57 -14.84
C PHE A 177 -10.44 -0.20 -14.81
N ASN A 178 -9.82 0.77 -14.11
CA ASN A 178 -10.32 2.14 -14.00
C ASN A 178 -9.17 3.11 -13.67
N ARG A 179 -9.46 4.42 -13.63
CA ARG A 179 -8.49 5.47 -13.30
C ARG A 179 -7.83 5.29 -11.93
N ASN A 180 -8.56 4.75 -10.94
CA ASN A 180 -8.06 4.58 -9.58
C ASN A 180 -7.19 3.33 -9.42
N SER A 181 -7.24 2.40 -10.37
CA SER A 181 -6.29 1.29 -10.49
C SER A 181 -5.04 1.68 -11.30
N PHE A 182 -5.20 2.59 -12.28
CA PHE A 182 -4.10 3.10 -13.12
C PHE A 182 -3.21 4.11 -12.40
N ALA A 183 -3.82 5.04 -11.65
CA ALA A 183 -3.10 6.15 -11.03
C ALA A 183 -2.09 5.75 -9.93
N PRO A 184 -2.35 4.77 -9.02
CA PRO A 184 -1.41 4.39 -7.97
C PRO A 184 -0.06 3.85 -8.48
N PRO A 185 0.02 3.00 -9.53
CA PRO A 185 1.30 2.65 -10.14
C PRO A 185 2.08 3.86 -10.66
N ALA A 186 1.41 4.81 -11.33
CA ALA A 186 2.05 6.03 -11.82
C ALA A 186 2.52 6.92 -10.65
N ALA A 187 1.71 7.05 -9.60
CA ALA A 187 2.10 7.77 -8.39
C ALA A 187 3.32 7.15 -7.70
N LEU A 188 3.35 5.83 -7.55
CA LEU A 188 4.49 5.14 -6.94
C LEU A 188 5.74 5.21 -7.81
N GLY A 189 5.60 5.08 -9.13
CA GLY A 189 6.69 5.25 -10.09
C GLY A 189 7.32 6.64 -9.97
N PHE A 190 6.50 7.69 -10.00
CA PHE A 190 6.92 9.08 -9.78
C PHE A 190 7.69 9.25 -8.46
N LEU A 191 7.15 8.77 -7.35
CA LEU A 191 7.76 8.91 -6.03
C LEU A 191 9.07 8.11 -5.91
N ALA A 192 9.11 6.90 -6.45
CA ALA A 192 10.30 6.05 -6.41
C ALA A 192 11.42 6.62 -7.29
N ALA A 193 11.10 7.11 -8.49
CA ALA A 193 12.06 7.76 -9.38
C ALA A 193 12.63 9.03 -8.74
N GLY A 194 11.78 9.88 -8.14
CA GLY A 194 12.21 11.07 -7.42
C GLY A 194 13.12 10.76 -6.22
N ALA A 195 12.78 9.74 -5.42
CA ALA A 195 13.60 9.32 -4.29
C ALA A 195 14.97 8.77 -4.75
N LEU A 196 15.01 7.98 -5.83
CA LEU A 196 16.24 7.47 -6.41
C LEU A 196 17.10 8.60 -6.98
N ALA A 197 16.52 9.54 -7.74
CA ALA A 197 17.20 10.70 -8.25
C ALA A 197 17.82 11.54 -7.13
N TRP A 198 17.07 11.79 -6.06
CA TRP A 198 17.57 12.47 -4.86
C TRP A 198 18.77 11.75 -4.23
N ILE A 199 18.69 10.42 -4.08
CA ILE A 199 19.80 9.61 -3.53
C ILE A 199 21.04 9.73 -4.41
N LEU A 200 20.90 9.71 -5.76
CA LEU A 200 22.01 9.85 -6.69
C LEU A 200 22.64 11.25 -6.61
N ILE A 201 21.85 12.30 -6.55
CA ILE A 201 22.33 13.69 -6.42
C ILE A 201 23.12 13.87 -5.12
N VAL A 202 22.65 13.28 -4.02
CA VAL A 202 23.32 13.42 -2.72
C VAL A 202 24.60 12.57 -2.63
N ARG A 203 24.58 11.33 -3.15
CA ARG A 203 25.71 10.38 -3.05
C ARG A 203 26.75 10.54 -4.14
N ARG A 204 26.39 11.09 -5.29
CA ARG A 204 27.22 11.34 -6.48
C ARG A 204 28.09 10.14 -6.90
N PRO A 205 27.53 8.92 -7.14
CA PRO A 205 28.31 7.81 -7.65
C PRO A 205 28.81 8.10 -9.09
N ARG A 206 29.75 7.31 -9.63
CA ARG A 206 30.42 7.56 -10.92
C ARG A 206 29.51 8.00 -12.08
N PHE A 207 28.28 7.45 -12.17
CA PHE A 207 27.32 7.74 -13.24
C PHE A 207 26.05 8.46 -12.73
N TRP A 208 26.17 9.28 -11.68
CA TRP A 208 25.00 9.91 -11.05
C TRP A 208 24.25 10.84 -12.01
N ALA A 209 24.96 11.64 -12.83
CA ALA A 209 24.33 12.64 -13.69
C ALA A 209 23.46 12.01 -14.80
N PRO A 210 23.96 11.11 -15.67
CA PRO A 210 23.11 10.47 -16.69
C PRO A 210 21.99 9.63 -16.07
N LEU A 211 22.22 8.94 -14.97
CA LEU A 211 21.16 8.20 -14.28
C LEU A 211 20.09 9.12 -13.70
N THR A 212 20.46 10.29 -13.20
CA THR A 212 19.50 11.28 -12.72
C THR A 212 18.64 11.83 -13.86
N VAL A 213 19.21 12.07 -15.03
CA VAL A 213 18.44 12.48 -16.23
C VAL A 213 17.40 11.41 -16.57
N VAL A 214 17.81 10.15 -16.71
CA VAL A 214 16.88 9.03 -17.00
C VAL A 214 15.76 8.93 -15.95
N LEU A 215 16.11 9.03 -14.66
CA LEU A 215 15.10 8.99 -13.60
C LEU A 215 14.16 10.20 -13.65
N THR A 216 14.64 11.37 -14.04
CA THR A 216 13.81 12.57 -14.23
C THR A 216 12.85 12.39 -15.39
N ASP A 217 13.30 11.80 -16.51
CA ASP A 217 12.42 11.51 -17.66
C ASP A 217 11.32 10.51 -17.29
N VAL A 218 11.68 9.43 -16.58
CA VAL A 218 10.70 8.46 -16.05
C VAL A 218 9.72 9.15 -15.09
N MET A 219 10.22 9.98 -14.17
CA MET A 219 9.39 10.73 -13.23
C MET A 219 8.40 11.66 -13.95
N LEU A 220 8.85 12.36 -15.01
CA LEU A 220 7.98 13.24 -15.80
C LEU A 220 6.93 12.44 -16.60
N LEU A 221 7.30 11.28 -17.15
CA LEU A 221 6.36 10.39 -17.82
C LEU A 221 5.28 9.92 -16.83
N ASP A 222 5.67 9.40 -15.67
CA ASP A 222 4.76 8.89 -14.66
C ASP A 222 3.84 10.01 -14.12
N LEU A 223 4.37 11.22 -13.94
CA LEU A 223 3.57 12.39 -13.56
C LEU A 223 2.56 12.75 -14.66
N GLY A 224 2.98 12.73 -15.93
CA GLY A 224 2.08 12.98 -17.06
C GLY A 224 0.94 11.97 -17.12
N LEU A 225 1.23 10.68 -16.92
CA LEU A 225 0.23 9.60 -16.85
C LEU A 225 -0.72 9.79 -15.67
N LEU A 226 -0.19 10.15 -14.50
CA LEU A 226 -0.97 10.44 -13.30
C LEU A 226 -1.93 11.62 -13.53
N ILE A 227 -1.47 12.72 -14.10
CA ILE A 227 -2.32 13.88 -14.41
C ILE A 227 -3.43 13.48 -15.39
N ARG A 228 -3.10 12.71 -16.42
CA ARG A 228 -4.07 12.22 -17.42
C ARG A 228 -5.08 11.21 -16.85
N SER A 229 -4.75 10.52 -15.75
CA SER A 229 -5.70 9.66 -15.05
C SER A 229 -6.83 10.44 -14.37
N ASN A 230 -6.63 11.73 -14.11
CA ASN A 230 -7.56 12.58 -13.36
C ASN A 230 -8.00 11.98 -12.01
N SER A 231 -7.11 11.23 -11.34
CA SER A 231 -7.37 10.61 -10.03
C SER A 231 -7.01 11.56 -8.90
N SER A 232 -7.99 12.25 -8.36
CA SER A 232 -7.82 13.13 -7.19
C SER A 232 -7.27 12.39 -5.96
N THR A 233 -7.64 11.13 -5.79
CA THR A 233 -7.15 10.26 -4.70
C THR A 233 -5.64 10.09 -4.74
N SER A 234 -5.08 9.72 -5.89
CA SER A 234 -3.63 9.49 -6.02
C SER A 234 -2.84 10.80 -5.98
N ILE A 235 -3.38 11.90 -6.54
CA ILE A 235 -2.77 13.23 -6.47
C ILE A 235 -2.74 13.72 -5.01
N GLY A 236 -3.84 13.58 -4.28
CA GLY A 236 -3.91 13.93 -2.86
C GLY A 236 -2.94 13.09 -2.01
N ALA A 237 -2.82 11.80 -2.30
CA ALA A 237 -1.88 10.91 -1.61
C ALA A 237 -0.41 11.31 -1.85
N ILE A 238 -0.03 11.76 -3.06
CA ILE A 238 1.30 12.32 -3.33
C ILE A 238 1.50 13.63 -2.54
N GLY A 239 0.51 14.50 -2.51
CA GLY A 239 0.57 15.73 -1.70
C GLY A 239 0.87 15.41 -0.23
N LEU A 240 0.16 14.43 0.34
CA LEU A 240 0.43 13.97 1.70
C LEU A 240 1.81 13.33 1.84
N PHE A 241 2.27 12.53 0.88
CA PHE A 241 3.63 11.98 0.90
C PHE A 241 4.68 13.10 0.98
N ILE A 242 4.56 14.13 0.14
CA ILE A 242 5.48 15.27 0.13
C ILE A 242 5.46 16.02 1.46
N PHE A 243 4.26 16.26 2.02
CA PHE A 243 4.10 16.87 3.33
C PHE A 243 4.80 16.05 4.44
N VAL A 244 4.56 14.75 4.48
CA VAL A 244 5.17 13.85 5.46
C VAL A 244 6.69 13.77 5.27
N TRP A 245 7.16 13.78 4.04
CA TRP A 245 8.58 13.83 3.72
C TRP A 245 9.24 15.11 4.22
N ALA A 246 8.61 16.26 4.00
CA ALA A 246 9.08 17.56 4.51
C ALA A 246 9.07 17.59 6.04
N PHE A 247 7.98 17.12 6.67
CA PHE A 247 7.88 16.98 8.13
C PHE A 247 9.04 16.13 8.69
N TRP A 248 9.31 14.97 8.10
CA TRP A 248 10.43 14.12 8.51
C TRP A 248 11.78 14.83 8.38
N THR A 249 11.98 15.56 7.30
CA THR A 249 13.21 16.32 7.06
C THR A 249 13.41 17.39 8.14
N LEU A 250 12.36 18.12 8.47
CA LEU A 250 12.38 19.13 9.56
C LEU A 250 12.70 18.50 10.90
N VAL A 251 12.00 17.45 11.26
CA VAL A 251 12.20 16.69 12.49
C VAL A 251 13.66 16.23 12.62
N ARG A 252 14.21 15.70 11.55
CA ARG A 252 15.61 15.25 11.49
C ARG A 252 16.61 16.40 11.70
N GLN A 253 16.33 17.59 11.14
CA GLN A 253 17.17 18.77 11.36
C GLN A 253 17.14 19.23 12.82
N VAL A 254 15.95 19.29 13.43
CA VAL A 254 15.75 19.65 14.83
C VAL A 254 16.48 18.68 15.76
N GLN A 255 16.39 17.38 15.51
CA GLN A 255 17.10 16.37 16.29
C GLN A 255 18.62 16.42 16.10
N ARG A 256 19.13 16.68 14.89
CA ARG A 256 20.56 16.86 14.62
C ARG A 256 21.15 18.03 15.42
N LYS A 257 20.37 19.08 15.60
CA LYS A 257 20.73 20.24 16.45
C LYS A 257 20.56 19.96 17.95
N LYS A 258 20.16 18.73 18.34
CA LYS A 258 19.90 18.32 19.73
C LYS A 258 18.86 19.17 20.48
N LEU A 259 17.95 19.82 19.73
CA LEU A 259 16.90 20.67 20.30
C LEU A 259 15.76 19.86 20.92
N ILE A 260 15.57 18.62 20.50
CA ILE A 260 14.52 17.70 20.97
C ILE A 260 15.12 16.32 21.22
N SER A 261 14.85 15.75 22.39
CA SER A 261 15.24 14.37 22.73
C SER A 261 14.35 13.34 22.03
N ALA A 262 14.82 12.09 21.93
CA ALA A 262 14.02 10.99 21.38
C ALA A 262 12.71 10.77 22.17
N ARG A 263 12.73 10.97 23.50
CA ARG A 263 11.54 10.88 24.36
C ARG A 263 10.52 11.98 24.04
N GLN A 264 10.95 13.24 23.94
CA GLN A 264 10.09 14.36 23.55
C GLN A 264 9.51 14.17 22.15
N MET A 265 10.29 13.57 21.24
CA MET A 265 9.84 13.21 19.92
C MET A 265 8.61 12.31 19.95
N LEU A 266 8.65 11.25 20.75
CA LEU A 266 7.54 10.31 20.89
C LEU A 266 6.38 10.88 21.70
N GLN A 267 6.65 11.65 22.75
CA GLN A 267 5.62 12.14 23.66
C GLN A 267 4.92 13.41 23.18
N THR A 268 5.56 14.20 22.33
CA THR A 268 5.01 15.49 21.87
C THR A 268 4.87 15.57 20.35
N VAL A 269 5.95 15.32 19.60
CA VAL A 269 5.94 15.56 18.15
C VAL A 269 5.07 14.53 17.42
N TYR A 270 5.14 13.27 17.81
CA TYR A 270 4.35 12.23 17.18
C TYR A 270 2.84 12.36 17.45
N PRO A 271 2.37 12.55 18.68
CA PRO A 271 0.96 12.84 18.93
C PRO A 271 0.46 14.11 18.23
N LEU A 272 1.28 15.18 18.21
CA LEU A 272 0.95 16.40 17.49
C LEU A 272 0.81 16.14 15.97
N PHE A 273 1.73 15.37 15.39
CA PHE A 273 1.63 14.98 13.99
C PHE A 273 0.33 14.19 13.73
N LEU A 274 0.01 13.21 14.56
CA LEU A 274 -1.24 12.44 14.43
C LEU A 274 -2.49 13.34 14.58
N PHE A 275 -2.46 14.26 15.54
CA PHE A 275 -3.52 15.24 15.71
C PHE A 275 -3.71 16.11 14.45
N VAL A 276 -2.62 16.62 13.88
CA VAL A 276 -2.66 17.39 12.63
C VAL A 276 -3.23 16.54 11.49
N MET A 277 -2.84 15.26 11.39
CA MET A 277 -3.38 14.35 10.38
C MET A 277 -4.89 14.14 10.52
N ILE A 278 -5.36 13.93 11.76
CA ILE A 278 -6.79 13.79 12.05
C ILE A 278 -7.53 15.10 11.72
N LEU A 279 -6.96 16.24 12.13
CA LEU A 279 -7.53 17.56 11.85
C LEU A 279 -7.62 17.85 10.35
N LEU A 280 -6.56 17.56 9.59
CA LEU A 280 -6.56 17.72 8.13
C LEU A 280 -7.60 16.82 7.45
N THR A 281 -7.76 15.61 7.91
CA THR A 281 -8.78 14.68 7.43
C THR A 281 -10.18 15.21 7.74
N TRP A 282 -10.42 15.71 8.95
CA TRP A 282 -11.69 16.30 9.37
C TRP A 282 -12.01 17.58 8.60
N ILE A 283 -11.03 18.49 8.43
CA ILE A 283 -11.18 19.71 7.62
C ILE A 283 -11.49 19.32 6.17
N GLY A 284 -10.75 18.40 5.58
CA GLY A 284 -10.98 17.90 4.23
C GLY A 284 -12.40 17.36 4.06
N PHE A 285 -12.90 16.61 5.03
CA PHE A 285 -14.26 16.08 5.03
C PHE A 285 -15.31 17.20 5.20
N LYS A 286 -15.11 18.12 6.13
CA LYS A 286 -16.06 19.22 6.41
C LYS A 286 -16.14 20.23 5.27
N PHE A 287 -15.01 20.57 4.67
CA PHE A 287 -14.89 21.57 3.61
C PHE A 287 -14.81 20.95 2.20
N GLN A 288 -15.10 19.65 2.07
CA GLN A 288 -15.07 18.94 0.79
C GLN A 288 -15.83 19.67 -0.32
N LYS A 289 -17.01 20.24 -0.04
CA LYS A 289 -17.81 20.97 -1.00
C LYS A 289 -17.04 22.16 -1.61
N TYR A 290 -16.31 22.91 -0.81
CA TYR A 290 -15.51 24.06 -1.26
C TYR A 290 -14.23 23.60 -1.98
N LEU A 291 -13.58 22.53 -1.51
CA LEU A 291 -12.39 21.97 -2.15
C LEU A 291 -12.73 21.41 -3.54
N PHE A 292 -13.87 20.73 -3.69
CA PHE A 292 -14.27 20.15 -4.97
C PHE A 292 -14.81 21.18 -5.96
N SER A 293 -15.46 22.26 -5.51
CA SER A 293 -15.87 23.35 -6.39
C SER A 293 -14.66 24.03 -7.05
N PHE A 294 -13.54 24.11 -6.33
CA PHE A 294 -12.29 24.64 -6.88
C PHE A 294 -11.69 23.76 -7.97
N PHE A 295 -11.93 22.44 -7.92
CA PHE A 295 -11.42 21.46 -8.90
C PHE A 295 -12.44 21.08 -9.98
N ASN A 296 -13.54 21.80 -10.13
CA ASN A 296 -14.58 21.58 -11.14
C ASN A 296 -15.20 20.17 -11.12
N ASN A 297 -15.08 19.44 -10.03
CA ASN A 297 -15.58 18.08 -9.87
C ASN A 297 -16.96 18.06 -9.22
N LYS A 298 -17.85 17.20 -9.74
CA LYS A 298 -19.16 16.94 -9.17
C LYS A 298 -19.04 16.51 -7.70
N LEU A 299 -19.88 17.09 -6.85
CA LEU A 299 -19.88 17.11 -5.39
C LEU A 299 -20.06 15.76 -4.67
N ASP A 300 -20.07 14.64 -5.37
CA ASP A 300 -20.54 13.36 -4.87
C ASP A 300 -19.43 12.31 -4.88
N PHE A 301 -18.25 12.49 -4.35
CA PHE A 301 -17.23 11.41 -4.29
C PHE A 301 -17.50 10.20 -5.23
N SER A 302 -18.16 10.42 -6.37
CA SER A 302 -18.59 9.37 -7.31
C SER A 302 -19.53 8.31 -6.68
N GLY A 303 -20.50 8.75 -5.84
CA GLY A 303 -21.44 7.83 -5.13
C GLY A 303 -20.90 7.18 -3.86
N ARG A 304 -19.65 7.43 -3.48
CA ARG A 304 -19.00 6.77 -2.33
C ARG A 304 -19.59 7.13 -0.98
N THR A 305 -20.18 8.31 -0.84
CA THR A 305 -20.84 8.72 0.42
C THR A 305 -21.98 7.78 0.76
N MET A 306 -22.73 7.31 -0.23
CA MET A 306 -23.77 6.29 -0.06
C MET A 306 -23.17 4.95 0.35
N LEU A 307 -22.11 4.49 -0.31
CA LEU A 307 -21.41 3.26 0.04
C LEU A 307 -20.84 3.28 1.45
N TRP A 308 -20.32 4.42 1.89
CA TRP A 308 -19.77 4.55 3.25
C TRP A 308 -20.88 4.55 4.30
N ARG A 309 -22.01 5.22 4.05
CA ARG A 309 -23.17 5.16 4.93
C ARG A 309 -23.68 3.72 5.04
N PHE A 310 -23.86 3.05 3.92
CA PHE A 310 -24.27 1.65 3.86
C PHE A 310 -23.29 0.71 4.60
N SER A 311 -21.97 0.90 4.42
CA SER A 311 -20.95 0.14 5.14
C SER A 311 -20.96 0.42 6.64
N TRP A 312 -21.21 1.68 7.02
CA TRP A 312 -21.32 2.07 8.42
C TRP A 312 -22.52 1.45 9.11
N ASP A 313 -23.68 1.50 8.47
CA ASP A 313 -24.89 0.84 8.99
C ASP A 313 -24.68 -0.68 9.13
N GLY A 314 -24.03 -1.29 8.13
CA GLY A 314 -23.65 -2.70 8.23
C GLY A 314 -22.64 -3.01 9.34
N PHE A 315 -21.70 -2.10 9.60
CA PHE A 315 -20.76 -2.23 10.73
C PHE A 315 -21.51 -2.16 12.08
N LEU A 316 -22.50 -1.28 12.22
CA LEU A 316 -23.28 -1.16 13.47
C LEU A 316 -24.08 -2.43 13.82
N ASP A 317 -24.44 -3.26 12.83
CA ASP A 317 -25.09 -4.55 13.09
C ASP A 317 -24.14 -5.57 13.75
N LYS A 318 -22.85 -5.54 13.44
CA LYS A 318 -21.83 -6.46 13.98
C LYS A 318 -20.55 -5.72 14.37
N PRO A 319 -20.59 -4.81 15.35
CA PRO A 319 -19.50 -3.87 15.57
C PRO A 319 -18.22 -4.50 16.13
N ILE A 320 -18.29 -5.61 16.87
CA ILE A 320 -17.13 -6.20 17.54
C ILE A 320 -16.33 -7.08 16.59
N LEU A 321 -16.98 -8.08 15.97
CA LEU A 321 -16.34 -9.11 15.15
C LEU A 321 -16.40 -8.82 13.65
N GLY A 322 -17.32 -7.96 13.22
CA GLY A 322 -17.63 -7.73 11.81
C GLY A 322 -18.36 -8.90 11.16
N TRP A 323 -18.56 -8.80 9.86
CA TRP A 323 -19.27 -9.80 9.03
C TRP A 323 -18.36 -10.92 8.50
N GLY A 324 -17.07 -10.87 8.75
CA GLY A 324 -16.04 -11.64 8.06
C GLY A 324 -15.46 -10.88 6.85
N TRP A 325 -14.17 -11.08 6.63
CA TRP A 325 -13.41 -10.33 5.61
C TRP A 325 -14.04 -10.49 4.21
N PHE A 326 -14.52 -9.41 3.63
CA PHE A 326 -15.26 -9.35 2.35
C PHE A 326 -16.55 -10.18 2.29
N SER A 327 -17.03 -10.76 3.42
CA SER A 327 -18.23 -11.57 3.45
C SER A 327 -19.51 -10.76 3.26
N ALA A 328 -19.60 -9.56 3.85
CA ALA A 328 -20.80 -8.73 3.81
C ALA A 328 -21.27 -8.48 2.37
N TRP A 329 -20.36 -8.07 1.49
CA TRP A 329 -20.65 -7.76 0.08
C TRP A 329 -21.14 -8.97 -0.74
N ASN A 330 -20.94 -10.19 -0.24
CA ASN A 330 -21.34 -11.46 -0.87
C ASN A 330 -22.46 -12.17 -0.11
N THR A 331 -23.13 -11.45 0.81
CA THR A 331 -24.25 -11.97 1.60
C THR A 331 -25.55 -11.39 1.06
N PRO A 332 -26.46 -12.19 0.49
CA PRO A 332 -27.68 -11.68 -0.15
C PRO A 332 -28.52 -10.77 0.76
N ASN A 333 -28.78 -11.17 1.99
CA ASN A 333 -29.58 -10.39 2.93
C ASN A 333 -28.91 -9.09 3.38
N PHE A 334 -27.59 -8.97 3.21
CA PHE A 334 -26.86 -7.74 3.55
C PHE A 334 -27.37 -6.53 2.73
N PHE A 335 -27.77 -6.76 1.48
CA PHE A 335 -28.26 -5.71 0.59
C PHE A 335 -29.76 -5.43 0.79
N HIS A 336 -30.59 -6.49 0.82
CA HIS A 336 -32.04 -6.36 0.72
C HIS A 336 -32.70 -5.66 1.93
N GLU A 337 -32.07 -5.72 3.08
CA GLU A 337 -32.58 -5.10 4.32
C GLU A 337 -32.19 -3.63 4.48
N ARG A 338 -31.47 -3.04 3.48
CA ARG A 338 -30.96 -1.67 3.57
C ARG A 338 -31.53 -0.76 2.50
N GLU A 339 -31.72 0.49 2.91
CA GLU A 339 -32.14 1.55 2.01
C GLU A 339 -31.12 1.73 0.87
N PHE A 340 -31.62 1.94 -0.37
CA PHE A 340 -30.80 2.14 -1.56
C PHE A 340 -29.97 0.93 -2.05
N TRP A 341 -30.27 -0.30 -1.64
CA TRP A 341 -29.58 -1.51 -2.07
C TRP A 341 -29.46 -1.65 -3.61
N TRP A 342 -30.48 -1.23 -4.34
CA TRP A 342 -30.57 -1.29 -5.79
C TRP A 342 -29.48 -0.44 -6.47
N ALA A 343 -29.05 0.67 -5.86
CA ALA A 343 -28.02 1.57 -6.40
C ALA A 343 -26.60 1.04 -6.21
N ILE A 344 -26.40 0.09 -5.28
CA ILE A 344 -25.09 -0.41 -4.89
C ILE A 344 -24.92 -1.92 -5.01
N SER A 345 -25.96 -2.62 -5.49
CA SER A 345 -26.00 -4.10 -5.57
C SER A 345 -24.89 -4.74 -6.40
N ASN A 346 -24.27 -3.98 -7.32
CA ASN A 346 -23.15 -4.46 -8.14
C ASN A 346 -21.77 -4.14 -7.53
N THR A 347 -21.74 -3.56 -6.33
CA THR A 347 -20.49 -3.17 -5.67
C THR A 347 -20.01 -4.30 -4.76
N THR A 348 -18.73 -4.61 -4.81
CA THR A 348 -18.10 -5.69 -4.05
C THR A 348 -17.20 -5.20 -2.91
N TRP A 349 -17.10 -3.89 -2.71
CA TRP A 349 -16.31 -3.24 -1.65
C TRP A 349 -16.76 -1.79 -1.41
N SER A 350 -16.38 -1.22 -0.26
CA SER A 350 -16.80 0.13 0.15
C SER A 350 -16.05 1.29 -0.56
N HIS A 351 -15.04 1.03 -1.36
CA HIS A 351 -14.08 2.03 -1.83
C HIS A 351 -13.44 2.84 -0.69
N SER A 352 -13.25 2.22 0.46
CA SER A 352 -12.54 2.76 1.61
C SER A 352 -12.02 1.61 2.46
N ALA A 353 -10.71 1.45 2.53
CA ALA A 353 -10.13 0.38 3.33
C ALA A 353 -10.51 0.44 4.80
N ILE A 354 -10.76 1.66 5.35
CA ILE A 354 -11.21 1.83 6.74
C ILE A 354 -12.60 1.19 6.93
N MET A 355 -13.53 1.47 6.00
CA MET A 355 -14.88 0.90 6.04
C MET A 355 -14.86 -0.61 5.82
N ASP A 356 -14.05 -1.11 4.89
CA ASP A 356 -13.93 -2.55 4.65
C ASP A 356 -13.35 -3.29 5.86
N VAL A 357 -12.36 -2.70 6.55
CA VAL A 357 -11.78 -3.28 7.78
C VAL A 357 -12.80 -3.30 8.93
N LEU A 358 -13.54 -2.20 9.12
CA LEU A 358 -14.60 -2.13 10.14
C LEU A 358 -15.72 -3.12 9.83
N LEU A 359 -16.18 -3.17 8.60
CA LEU A 359 -17.25 -4.06 8.16
C LEU A 359 -16.83 -5.53 8.24
N GLY A 360 -15.61 -5.87 7.80
CA GLY A 360 -15.13 -7.24 7.76
C GLY A 360 -14.61 -7.78 9.09
N GLY A 361 -13.88 -6.98 9.85
CA GLY A 361 -13.17 -7.38 11.08
C GLY A 361 -13.62 -6.72 12.37
N GLY A 362 -14.62 -5.82 12.30
CA GLY A 362 -15.11 -5.07 13.43
C GLY A 362 -14.07 -4.16 14.08
N VAL A 363 -14.37 -3.69 15.30
CA VAL A 363 -13.43 -2.86 16.07
C VAL A 363 -12.15 -3.62 16.45
N VAL A 364 -12.19 -4.95 16.56
CA VAL A 364 -11.02 -5.76 16.87
C VAL A 364 -10.04 -5.72 15.72
N GLY A 365 -10.49 -5.99 14.48
CA GLY A 365 -9.66 -5.91 13.29
C GLY A 365 -9.11 -4.50 13.05
N ALA A 366 -9.97 -3.48 13.16
CA ALA A 366 -9.57 -2.08 13.02
C ALA A 366 -8.54 -1.68 14.10
N GLY A 367 -8.76 -2.08 15.35
CA GLY A 367 -7.84 -1.82 16.47
C GLY A 367 -6.46 -2.44 16.26
N LEU A 368 -6.40 -3.69 15.77
CA LEU A 368 -5.12 -4.34 15.45
C LEU A 368 -4.37 -3.60 14.34
N LEU A 369 -5.06 -3.21 13.26
CA LEU A 369 -4.45 -2.48 12.17
C LEU A 369 -3.94 -1.11 12.62
N VAL A 370 -4.76 -0.34 13.33
CA VAL A 370 -4.40 0.98 13.87
C VAL A 370 -3.21 0.85 14.82
N LEU A 371 -3.22 -0.12 15.74
CA LEU A 371 -2.10 -0.37 16.65
C LEU A 371 -0.81 -0.68 15.88
N ALA A 372 -0.87 -1.52 14.84
CA ALA A 372 0.28 -1.83 14.01
C ALA A 372 0.85 -0.58 13.32
N ILE A 373 -0.01 0.28 12.76
CA ILE A 373 0.38 1.53 12.09
C ILE A 373 1.02 2.50 13.09
N LEU A 374 0.36 2.75 14.22
CA LEU A 374 0.83 3.68 15.24
C LEU A 374 2.18 3.23 15.83
N TRP A 375 2.30 1.95 16.15
CA TRP A 375 3.54 1.40 16.68
C TRP A 375 4.67 1.42 15.65
N SER A 376 4.37 1.11 14.38
CA SER A 376 5.36 1.22 13.31
C SER A 376 5.86 2.65 13.14
N GLY A 377 4.95 3.63 13.11
CA GLY A 377 5.28 5.05 13.00
C GLY A 377 6.16 5.53 14.17
N ALA A 378 5.82 5.16 15.40
CA ALA A 378 6.62 5.47 16.58
C ALA A 378 8.05 4.92 16.47
N ARG A 379 8.20 3.64 16.06
CA ARG A 379 9.52 3.03 15.86
C ARG A 379 10.32 3.66 14.73
N GLN A 380 9.67 4.10 13.68
CA GLN A 380 10.34 4.80 12.58
C GLN A 380 10.86 6.16 13.04
N LEU A 381 10.09 6.89 13.85
CA LEU A 381 10.50 8.17 14.42
C LEU A 381 11.65 8.05 15.45
N GLU A 382 11.67 7.00 16.28
CA GLU A 382 12.81 6.73 17.17
C GLU A 382 14.14 6.59 16.40
N ARG A 383 14.08 6.10 15.16
CA ARG A 383 15.23 5.81 14.32
C ARG A 383 15.64 6.94 13.38
N VAL A 384 14.94 8.09 13.42
CA VAL A 384 15.18 9.23 12.52
C VAL A 384 16.66 9.65 12.45
N GLN A 385 17.37 9.64 13.59
CA GLN A 385 18.78 10.06 13.64
C GLN A 385 19.73 9.08 12.94
N THR A 386 19.42 7.79 12.99
CA THR A 386 20.33 6.71 12.61
C THR A 386 20.10 6.16 11.20
N GLN A 387 18.94 6.44 10.59
CA GLN A 387 18.53 5.77 9.36
C GLN A 387 17.98 6.74 8.31
N ASN A 388 18.65 6.81 7.14
CA ASN A 388 18.14 7.53 5.98
C ASN A 388 16.91 6.83 5.35
N ALA A 389 16.76 5.53 5.60
CA ALA A 389 15.67 4.72 5.07
C ALA A 389 14.30 5.05 5.71
N GLY A 390 14.29 5.52 6.96
CA GLY A 390 13.06 5.81 7.70
C GLY A 390 12.19 6.90 7.05
N GLN A 391 12.80 7.85 6.36
CA GLN A 391 12.07 8.92 5.67
C GLN A 391 11.14 8.38 4.59
N TRP A 392 11.66 7.49 3.73
CA TRP A 392 10.84 6.85 2.70
C TRP A 392 9.74 5.97 3.30
N THR A 393 10.12 5.08 4.22
CA THR A 393 9.18 4.12 4.80
C THR A 393 8.04 4.81 5.55
N PHE A 394 8.35 5.88 6.29
CA PHE A 394 7.34 6.69 6.97
C PHE A 394 6.40 7.38 5.98
N ALA A 395 6.95 8.06 4.96
CA ALA A 395 6.14 8.76 3.95
C ALA A 395 5.32 7.79 3.09
N ALA A 396 5.89 6.62 2.71
CA ALA A 396 5.19 5.59 1.96
C ALA A 396 4.01 4.97 2.76
N THR A 397 4.17 4.80 4.08
CA THR A 397 3.06 4.38 4.95
C THR A 397 1.88 5.35 4.84
N TRP A 398 2.13 6.65 4.97
CA TRP A 398 1.09 7.68 4.90
C TRP A 398 0.51 7.86 3.49
N PHE A 399 1.34 7.66 2.45
CA PHE A 399 0.85 7.61 1.06
C PHE A 399 -0.20 6.52 0.85
N VAL A 400 0.10 5.29 1.29
CA VAL A 400 -0.85 4.18 1.15
C VAL A 400 -2.10 4.42 1.98
N LEU A 401 -1.96 4.91 3.22
CA LEU A 401 -3.11 5.22 4.08
C LEU A 401 -4.00 6.30 3.48
N ALA A 402 -3.42 7.38 2.93
CA ALA A 402 -4.19 8.42 2.26
C ALA A 402 -4.95 7.89 1.04
N ALA A 403 -4.29 7.13 0.18
CA ALA A 403 -4.94 6.50 -0.96
C ALA A 403 -6.04 5.53 -0.54
N SER A 404 -5.85 4.83 0.59
CA SER A 404 -6.79 3.86 1.15
C SER A 404 -8.03 4.49 1.81
N THR A 405 -8.07 5.80 1.99
CA THR A 405 -9.30 6.48 2.46
C THR A 405 -10.38 6.53 1.39
N GLN A 406 -9.99 6.51 0.11
CA GLN A 406 -10.85 6.67 -1.05
C GLN A 406 -10.88 5.43 -1.95
N GLU A 407 -10.09 4.41 -1.63
CA GLU A 407 -10.03 3.13 -2.32
C GLU A 407 -9.68 2.01 -1.34
N SER A 408 -10.02 0.77 -1.68
CA SER A 408 -9.76 -0.39 -0.83
C SER A 408 -8.40 -1.00 -1.17
N PHE A 409 -7.30 -0.34 -0.75
CA PHE A 409 -5.94 -0.82 -1.01
C PHE A 409 -5.36 -1.74 0.07
N ILE A 410 -6.04 -1.87 1.21
CA ILE A 410 -5.69 -2.85 2.25
C ILE A 410 -6.41 -4.16 1.92
N VAL A 411 -6.03 -4.77 0.80
CA VAL A 411 -6.61 -5.99 0.28
C VAL A 411 -5.53 -6.94 -0.21
N GLY A 412 -5.81 -8.23 -0.25
CA GLY A 412 -4.93 -9.21 -0.86
C GLY A 412 -4.73 -8.97 -2.36
N ASN A 413 -3.64 -9.50 -2.89
CA ASN A 413 -3.30 -9.43 -4.32
C ASN A 413 -3.14 -7.99 -4.87
N HIS A 414 -2.78 -7.04 -4.01
CA HIS A 414 -2.56 -5.65 -4.40
C HIS A 414 -1.20 -5.12 -3.94
N PHE A 415 -0.46 -4.48 -4.85
CA PHE A 415 0.89 -3.98 -4.56
C PHE A 415 0.91 -2.89 -3.46
N MET A 416 -0.17 -2.13 -3.29
CA MET A 416 -0.27 -1.10 -2.25
C MET A 416 -0.28 -1.71 -0.84
N TRP A 417 -0.99 -2.84 -0.65
CA TRP A 417 -0.91 -3.58 0.61
C TRP A 417 0.49 -4.11 0.87
N LEU A 418 1.13 -4.70 -0.14
CA LEU A 418 2.52 -5.15 -0.05
C LEU A 418 3.47 -4.00 0.29
N LEU A 419 3.31 -2.82 -0.35
CA LEU A 419 4.10 -1.61 -0.07
C LEU A 419 3.90 -1.14 1.37
N LEU A 420 2.66 -1.11 1.87
CA LEU A 420 2.36 -0.74 3.26
C LEU A 420 3.09 -1.66 4.25
N VAL A 421 2.98 -2.97 4.05
CA VAL A 421 3.65 -3.97 4.87
C VAL A 421 5.17 -3.81 4.82
N ALA A 422 5.74 -3.62 3.63
CA ALA A 422 7.18 -3.41 3.46
C ALA A 422 7.65 -2.13 4.16
N ALA A 423 6.90 -1.03 4.01
CA ALA A 423 7.19 0.25 4.64
C ALA A 423 7.12 0.16 6.18
N MET A 424 6.09 -0.46 6.74
CA MET A 424 5.93 -0.66 8.19
C MET A 424 7.00 -1.57 8.79
N SER A 425 7.51 -2.52 8.02
CA SER A 425 8.53 -3.49 8.45
C SER A 425 9.96 -2.95 8.35
N GLY A 426 10.18 -1.91 7.58
CA GLY A 426 11.49 -1.31 7.30
C GLY A 426 12.27 -2.02 6.19
N SER A 427 13.58 -1.76 6.10
CA SER A 427 14.46 -2.35 5.10
C SER A 427 15.59 -3.18 5.72
N ARG A 428 16.30 -3.93 4.91
CA ARG A 428 17.47 -4.72 5.34
C ARG A 428 18.56 -3.84 5.97
N ASP A 429 18.72 -2.60 5.51
CA ASP A 429 19.73 -1.66 6.01
C ASP A 429 19.52 -1.30 7.49
N ASP A 430 18.30 -1.43 7.99
CA ASP A 430 17.93 -1.14 9.36
C ASP A 430 18.59 -2.09 10.38
N LYS A 431 19.21 -3.17 9.92
CA LYS A 431 19.79 -4.25 10.75
C LYS A 431 21.32 -4.22 10.82
N VAL A 432 22.00 -3.48 9.95
CA VAL A 432 23.46 -3.60 9.75
C VAL A 432 24.29 -2.66 10.66
N ARG A 433 23.69 -1.70 11.35
CA ARG A 433 24.42 -0.73 12.19
C ARG A 433 24.15 -0.87 13.69
N LYS A 434 24.32 -2.08 14.23
CA LYS A 434 24.57 -2.31 15.64
C LYS A 434 25.80 -3.24 15.75
N VAL A 435 26.93 -2.72 15.39
CA VAL A 435 28.25 -3.20 15.77
C VAL A 435 29.06 -2.01 16.24
#